data_21ba360db68e96a4832ec4e33160c864
#
_entry.id   21ba360db68e96a4832ec4e33160c864
#
_cell.length_a   1.000
_cell.length_b   1.000
_cell.length_c   1.000
_cell.angle_alpha   90.00
_cell.angle_beta   90.00
_cell.angle_gamma   90.00
#
_symmetry.space_group_name_H-M   'P 1'
#
loop_
_entity.id
_entity.type
_entity.pdbx_description
1 polymer ?
#
loop_
_entity_poly.entity_id
_entity_poly.type
_entity_poly.pdbx_seq_one_letter_code
_entity_poly.pdbx_strand_id
1 'polypeptide(L)'
;MIIVTGGAGFIGSAVVWELNRRGVEDIHIVDHLGTTEKWHNLANLRYSEYHHKDQFLRDLRAGGLPKDASAVIHMGACSSTTERDADYLMFNNVHYTRDLARACMAAGVRFIYASSAATYGDGSQGYSDDEATLDRLRPMSIYGYSKQLVDLWMRREGFLDRAVGFKFFNVFGVNEYHKGEMRSMALKAWERIHEHQRVKLFASHRQGHADGDETRDFLYVKDAVRTVVQALDPAIPGGIYNLGTGQPRSFLDMVKAVFSAAGREPDIDWVAMPEELRGQYQYYTCADMDKAAKVGLAIPSTPLEEAIRDYVQGYLMAGRAHLG
;
A
#
# COMPACT_ATOMS: atom_id res chain seq x y z
N MET A 1 17.73 14.36 -7.67
CA MET A 1 17.37 13.74 -6.38
C MET A 1 15.89 13.33 -6.35
N ILE A 2 15.54 12.15 -5.80
CA ILE A 2 14.14 11.71 -5.58
C ILE A 2 13.85 11.68 -4.08
N ILE A 3 12.72 12.24 -3.65
CA ILE A 3 12.29 12.21 -2.25
C ILE A 3 11.26 11.10 -2.07
N VAL A 4 11.50 10.17 -1.13
CA VAL A 4 10.56 9.10 -0.79
C VAL A 4 10.09 9.27 0.65
N THR A 5 8.84 9.74 0.84
CA THR A 5 8.28 9.83 2.19
C THR A 5 7.64 8.51 2.60
N GLY A 6 7.68 8.17 3.88
CA GLY A 6 7.34 6.83 4.34
C GLY A 6 8.37 5.80 3.88
N GLY A 7 9.59 6.24 3.52
CA GLY A 7 10.62 5.42 2.88
C GLY A 7 11.18 4.29 3.74
N ALA A 8 11.00 4.34 5.05
CA ALA A 8 11.33 3.22 5.94
C ALA A 8 10.14 2.26 6.16
N GLY A 9 8.94 2.62 5.68
CA GLY A 9 7.74 1.78 5.78
C GLY A 9 7.77 0.60 4.81
N PHE A 10 6.73 -0.22 4.85
CA PHE A 10 6.57 -1.41 4.02
C PHE A 10 6.70 -1.10 2.52
N ILE A 11 5.77 -0.32 1.97
CA ILE A 11 5.75 0.00 0.53
C ILE A 11 6.87 0.98 0.19
N GLY A 12 7.14 1.98 1.05
CA GLY A 12 8.15 3.00 0.77
C GLY A 12 9.57 2.43 0.66
N SER A 13 9.96 1.49 1.51
CA SER A 13 11.26 0.83 1.42
C SER A 13 11.38 -0.06 0.18
N ALA A 14 10.29 -0.71 -0.22
CA ALA A 14 10.24 -1.46 -1.46
C ALA A 14 10.35 -0.53 -2.71
N VAL A 15 9.79 0.70 -2.64
CA VAL A 15 10.01 1.73 -3.67
C VAL A 15 11.50 2.10 -3.76
N VAL A 16 12.16 2.34 -2.62
CA VAL A 16 13.61 2.62 -2.61
C VAL A 16 14.41 1.46 -3.19
N TRP A 17 14.06 0.21 -2.83
CA TRP A 17 14.67 -0.98 -3.42
C TRP A 17 14.50 -1.04 -4.95
N GLU A 18 13.31 -0.78 -5.47
CA GLU A 18 13.09 -0.80 -6.93
C GLU A 18 13.83 0.35 -7.64
N LEU A 19 13.95 1.53 -7.01
CA LEU A 19 14.80 2.62 -7.50
C LEU A 19 16.27 2.21 -7.54
N ASN A 20 16.79 1.55 -6.49
CA ASN A 20 18.15 1.04 -6.45
C ASN A 20 18.41 -0.01 -7.54
N ARG A 21 17.44 -0.90 -7.83
CA ARG A 21 17.53 -1.87 -8.93
C ARG A 21 17.64 -1.19 -10.30
N ARG A 22 17.10 0.01 -10.43
CA ARG A 22 17.22 0.84 -11.66
C ARG A 22 18.44 1.74 -11.65
N GLY A 23 19.34 1.60 -10.68
CA GLY A 23 20.58 2.38 -10.57
C GLY A 23 20.40 3.78 -9.97
N VAL A 24 19.23 4.08 -9.37
CA VAL A 24 18.98 5.35 -8.70
C VAL A 24 19.36 5.22 -7.23
N GLU A 25 20.32 6.04 -6.78
CA GLU A 25 20.83 6.06 -5.40
C GLU A 25 20.71 7.46 -4.76
N ASP A 26 20.54 8.51 -5.56
CA ASP A 26 20.31 9.87 -5.07
C ASP A 26 18.86 10.01 -4.59
N ILE A 27 18.62 9.43 -3.42
CA ILE A 27 17.31 9.30 -2.78
C ILE A 27 17.36 9.92 -1.39
N HIS A 28 16.43 10.82 -1.08
CA HIS A 28 16.20 11.32 0.26
C HIS A 28 14.99 10.63 0.88
N ILE A 29 15.22 9.92 1.98
CA ILE A 29 14.18 9.24 2.75
C ILE A 29 13.59 10.20 3.78
N VAL A 30 12.29 10.33 3.81
CA VAL A 30 11.56 11.10 4.82
C VAL A 30 10.65 10.17 5.60
N ASP A 31 10.94 9.96 6.89
CA ASP A 31 10.15 9.07 7.74
C ASP A 31 10.31 9.39 9.22
N HIS A 32 9.71 8.62 10.12
CA HIS A 32 10.09 8.52 11.51
C HIS A 32 10.30 7.04 11.84
N LEU A 33 11.43 6.70 12.44
CA LEU A 33 11.77 5.30 12.75
C LEU A 33 11.11 4.85 14.06
N GLY A 34 10.93 5.77 15.02
CA GLY A 34 10.36 5.45 16.31
C GLY A 34 11.21 4.45 17.09
N THR A 35 10.55 3.55 17.81
CA THR A 35 11.18 2.49 18.62
C THR A 35 10.93 1.10 18.05
N THR A 36 10.47 1.01 16.79
CA THR A 36 10.12 -0.26 16.12
C THR A 36 11.30 -0.78 15.30
N GLU A 37 11.19 -2.02 14.83
CA GLU A 37 12.15 -2.67 13.94
C GLU A 37 12.15 -2.10 12.48
N LYS A 38 11.44 -1.03 12.25
CA LYS A 38 11.23 -0.41 10.93
C LYS A 38 12.54 -0.01 10.22
N TRP A 39 13.57 0.34 10.98
CA TRP A 39 14.88 0.70 10.43
C TRP A 39 15.56 -0.45 9.67
N HIS A 40 15.23 -1.71 9.98
CA HIS A 40 15.76 -2.86 9.23
C HIS A 40 15.37 -2.83 7.75
N ASN A 41 14.24 -2.22 7.41
CA ASN A 41 13.82 -2.04 6.03
C ASN A 41 14.79 -1.19 5.20
N LEU A 42 15.64 -0.39 5.85
CA LEU A 42 16.61 0.47 5.19
C LEU A 42 18.04 -0.10 5.17
N ALA A 43 18.31 -1.11 5.99
CA ALA A 43 19.67 -1.58 6.26
C ALA A 43 20.45 -2.04 5.00
N ASN A 44 19.74 -2.56 4.00
CA ASN A 44 20.33 -3.06 2.75
C ASN A 44 20.14 -2.11 1.56
N LEU A 45 19.55 -0.92 1.78
CA LEU A 45 19.21 0.00 0.70
C LEU A 45 20.25 1.12 0.57
N ARG A 46 20.38 1.66 -0.65
CA ARG A 46 21.24 2.79 -0.96
C ARG A 46 20.40 4.06 -1.08
N TYR A 47 20.76 5.08 -0.30
CA TYR A 47 20.12 6.39 -0.30
C TYR A 47 21.12 7.44 0.18
N SER A 48 20.90 8.70 -0.19
CA SER A 48 21.84 9.78 0.11
C SER A 48 21.61 10.38 1.50
N GLU A 49 20.35 10.51 1.94
CA GLU A 49 20.01 11.21 3.18
C GLU A 49 18.73 10.66 3.82
N TYR A 50 18.65 10.77 5.15
CA TYR A 50 17.46 10.49 5.95
C TYR A 50 17.00 11.74 6.69
N HIS A 51 15.73 12.10 6.58
CA HIS A 51 15.09 13.21 7.25
C HIS A 51 13.96 12.72 8.16
N HIS A 52 13.91 13.23 9.38
CA HIS A 52 12.75 13.02 10.24
C HIS A 52 11.53 13.78 9.65
N LYS A 53 10.38 13.11 9.56
CA LYS A 53 9.20 13.65 8.87
C LYS A 53 8.75 15.03 9.36
N ASP A 54 8.84 15.31 10.66
CA ASP A 54 8.38 16.58 11.24
C ASP A 54 9.37 17.71 10.96
N GLN A 55 10.69 17.41 10.93
CA GLN A 55 11.68 18.38 10.52
C GLN A 55 11.52 18.72 9.05
N PHE A 56 11.39 17.70 8.19
CA PHE A 56 11.18 17.89 6.76
C PHE A 56 9.92 18.73 6.48
N LEU A 57 8.83 18.52 7.20
CA LEU A 57 7.60 19.32 7.03
C LEU A 57 7.82 20.79 7.44
N ARG A 58 8.57 21.06 8.51
CA ARG A 58 8.92 22.44 8.90
C ARG A 58 9.74 23.14 7.82
N ASP A 59 10.77 22.47 7.31
CA ASP A 59 11.65 23.00 6.28
C ASP A 59 10.89 23.22 4.97
N LEU A 60 10.02 22.29 4.58
CA LEU A 60 9.13 22.41 3.42
C LEU A 60 8.23 23.65 3.50
N ARG A 61 7.63 23.90 4.66
CA ARG A 61 6.76 25.08 4.88
C ARG A 61 7.52 26.40 4.89
N ALA A 62 8.77 26.39 5.33
CA ALA A 62 9.61 27.57 5.42
C ALA A 62 10.28 27.93 4.08
N GLY A 63 10.72 26.94 3.30
CA GLY A 63 11.57 27.16 2.13
C GLY A 63 11.16 26.40 0.87
N GLY A 64 10.12 25.56 0.92
CA GLY A 64 9.73 24.69 -0.20
C GLY A 64 10.57 23.43 -0.32
N LEU A 65 10.49 22.77 -1.48
CA LEU A 65 11.31 21.60 -1.79
C LEU A 65 12.76 21.97 -2.06
N PRO A 66 13.73 21.09 -1.81
CA PRO A 66 15.09 21.21 -2.32
C PRO A 66 15.10 21.49 -3.82
N LYS A 67 15.99 22.40 -4.26
CA LYS A 67 16.00 22.87 -5.67
C LYS A 67 16.32 21.79 -6.70
N ASP A 68 17.02 20.74 -6.30
CA ASP A 68 17.43 19.60 -7.12
C ASP A 68 16.44 18.42 -7.03
N ALA A 69 15.32 18.58 -6.31
CA ALA A 69 14.26 17.57 -6.28
C ALA A 69 13.62 17.42 -7.67
N SER A 70 13.69 16.22 -8.23
CA SER A 70 13.09 15.87 -9.52
C SER A 70 11.73 15.20 -9.38
N ALA A 71 11.50 14.46 -8.28
CA ALA A 71 10.23 13.80 -7.98
C ALA A 71 10.05 13.60 -6.47
N VAL A 72 8.79 13.53 -6.07
CA VAL A 72 8.38 13.10 -4.73
C VAL A 72 7.45 11.90 -4.85
N ILE A 73 7.85 10.77 -4.22
CA ILE A 73 7.02 9.58 -4.07
C ILE A 73 6.54 9.54 -2.62
N HIS A 74 5.27 9.88 -2.41
CA HIS A 74 4.67 10.03 -1.09
C HIS A 74 3.91 8.77 -0.66
N MET A 75 4.61 7.87 0.05
CA MET A 75 4.04 6.65 0.66
C MET A 75 3.79 6.83 2.17
N GLY A 76 4.20 7.96 2.74
CA GLY A 76 4.08 8.28 4.17
C GLY A 76 2.63 8.57 4.57
N ALA A 77 2.08 7.74 5.46
CA ALA A 77 0.75 7.93 6.05
C ALA A 77 0.62 7.05 7.30
N CYS A 78 -0.32 7.37 8.18
CA CYS A 78 -0.88 6.36 9.06
C CYS A 78 -1.77 5.43 8.23
N SER A 79 -1.38 4.17 8.09
CA SER A 79 -2.09 3.17 7.28
C SER A 79 -2.96 2.22 8.12
N SER A 80 -3.09 2.46 9.44
CA SER A 80 -3.95 1.69 10.31
C SER A 80 -5.42 1.96 9.99
N THR A 81 -6.14 0.94 9.53
CA THR A 81 -7.59 1.02 9.29
C THR A 81 -8.40 0.99 10.57
N THR A 82 -7.75 0.67 11.69
CA THR A 82 -8.34 0.62 13.05
C THR A 82 -8.02 1.87 13.88
N GLU A 83 -7.27 2.84 13.33
CA GLU A 83 -7.01 4.11 14.00
C GLU A 83 -8.31 4.87 14.24
N ARG A 84 -8.48 5.41 15.44
CA ARG A 84 -9.68 6.13 15.87
C ARG A 84 -9.45 7.62 16.08
N ASP A 85 -8.19 8.04 16.20
CA ASP A 85 -7.84 9.47 16.33
C ASP A 85 -7.99 10.14 14.95
N ALA A 86 -9.13 10.77 14.74
CA ALA A 86 -9.46 11.46 13.50
C ALA A 86 -8.55 12.67 13.27
N ASP A 87 -8.24 13.45 14.29
CA ASP A 87 -7.39 14.64 14.18
C ASP A 87 -5.97 14.26 13.79
N TYR A 88 -5.44 13.18 14.37
CA TYR A 88 -4.15 12.62 13.98
C TYR A 88 -4.15 12.21 12.49
N LEU A 89 -5.19 11.51 12.01
CA LEU A 89 -5.30 11.12 10.61
C LEU A 89 -5.45 12.34 9.69
N MET A 90 -6.23 13.37 10.10
CA MET A 90 -6.34 14.62 9.34
C MET A 90 -4.99 15.32 9.22
N PHE A 91 -4.25 15.44 10.31
CA PHE A 91 -2.93 16.07 10.28
C PHE A 91 -1.94 15.26 9.44
N ASN A 92 -1.80 13.96 9.74
CA ASN A 92 -0.75 13.11 9.19
C ASN A 92 -1.02 12.68 7.74
N ASN A 93 -2.28 12.39 7.39
CA ASN A 93 -2.63 11.89 6.06
C ASN A 93 -3.12 13.01 5.13
N VAL A 94 -3.92 13.96 5.62
CA VAL A 94 -4.53 14.97 4.75
C VAL A 94 -3.65 16.22 4.66
N HIS A 95 -3.35 16.88 5.78
CA HIS A 95 -2.61 18.14 5.73
C HIS A 95 -1.17 17.95 5.25
N TYR A 96 -0.50 16.91 5.72
CA TYR A 96 0.87 16.59 5.28
C TYR A 96 0.92 16.35 3.76
N THR A 97 0.00 15.56 3.22
CA THR A 97 -0.07 15.29 1.78
C THR A 97 -0.37 16.56 0.98
N ARG A 98 -1.28 17.42 1.47
CA ARG A 98 -1.60 18.71 0.82
C ARG A 98 -0.41 19.66 0.77
N ASP A 99 0.36 19.74 1.85
CA ASP A 99 1.55 20.60 1.91
C ASP A 99 2.61 20.13 0.89
N LEU A 100 2.86 18.81 0.84
CA LEU A 100 3.75 18.21 -0.16
C LEU A 100 3.26 18.47 -1.59
N ALA A 101 1.99 18.22 -1.86
CA ALA A 101 1.42 18.41 -3.19
C ALA A 101 1.56 19.89 -3.64
N ARG A 102 1.23 20.85 -2.78
CA ARG A 102 1.39 22.29 -3.08
C ARG A 102 2.84 22.64 -3.42
N ALA A 103 3.79 22.15 -2.62
CA ALA A 103 5.21 22.40 -2.84
C ALA A 103 5.68 21.77 -4.18
N CYS A 104 5.24 20.55 -4.50
CA CYS A 104 5.56 19.90 -5.77
C CYS A 104 4.96 20.67 -6.96
N MET A 105 3.69 21.08 -6.86
CA MET A 105 3.04 21.85 -7.94
C MET A 105 3.73 23.20 -8.15
N ALA A 106 4.08 23.90 -7.07
CA ALA A 106 4.79 25.20 -7.14
C ALA A 106 6.20 25.06 -7.77
N ALA A 107 6.92 23.98 -7.45
CA ALA A 107 8.25 23.72 -7.97
C ALA A 107 8.29 23.02 -9.34
N GLY A 108 7.15 22.60 -9.88
CA GLY A 108 7.10 21.82 -11.13
C GLY A 108 7.62 20.38 -10.98
N VAL A 109 7.66 19.86 -9.76
CA VAL A 109 8.20 18.55 -9.43
C VAL A 109 7.11 17.48 -9.58
N ARG A 110 7.47 16.30 -10.14
CA ARG A 110 6.59 15.14 -10.28
C ARG A 110 6.14 14.66 -8.90
N PHE A 111 4.84 14.51 -8.69
CA PHE A 111 4.26 14.05 -7.43
C PHE A 111 3.49 12.75 -7.61
N ILE A 112 3.91 11.70 -6.90
CA ILE A 112 3.24 10.39 -6.87
C ILE A 112 2.81 10.15 -5.43
N TYR A 113 1.53 9.80 -5.19
CA TYR A 113 1.03 9.63 -3.83
C TYR A 113 0.19 8.37 -3.65
N ALA A 114 0.18 7.86 -2.41
CA ALA A 114 -0.62 6.72 -2.03
C ALA A 114 -2.04 7.12 -1.63
N SER A 115 -3.03 6.78 -2.47
CA SER A 115 -4.42 6.61 -2.10
C SER A 115 -4.68 5.16 -1.67
N SER A 116 -5.93 4.72 -1.59
CA SER A 116 -6.28 3.39 -1.10
C SER A 116 -7.62 2.90 -1.65
N ALA A 117 -7.74 1.59 -1.88
CA ALA A 117 -9.02 0.93 -2.15
C ALA A 117 -10.02 1.04 -0.98
N ALA A 118 -9.56 1.40 0.23
CA ALA A 118 -10.45 1.71 1.36
C ALA A 118 -11.40 2.89 1.07
N THR A 119 -11.11 3.72 0.08
CA THR A 119 -12.00 4.79 -0.40
C THR A 119 -13.29 4.27 -1.03
N TYR A 120 -13.28 3.04 -1.57
CA TYR A 120 -14.46 2.42 -2.20
C TYR A 120 -15.51 1.94 -1.20
N GLY A 121 -15.19 1.95 0.10
CA GLY A 121 -16.12 1.54 1.15
C GLY A 121 -16.48 0.06 1.06
N ASP A 122 -17.78 -0.25 1.04
CA ASP A 122 -18.30 -1.61 0.92
C ASP A 122 -18.26 -2.18 -0.52
N GLY A 123 -17.85 -1.36 -1.49
CA GLY A 123 -17.80 -1.72 -2.91
C GLY A 123 -19.14 -1.59 -3.64
N SER A 124 -20.20 -1.12 -2.99
CA SER A 124 -21.53 -0.97 -3.61
C SER A 124 -21.55 -0.02 -4.81
N GLN A 125 -20.57 0.89 -4.91
CA GLN A 125 -20.39 1.80 -6.05
C GLN A 125 -19.39 1.27 -7.09
N GLY A 126 -18.96 0.01 -6.97
CA GLY A 126 -17.90 -0.57 -7.80
C GLY A 126 -16.50 -0.12 -7.42
N TYR A 127 -15.52 -0.48 -8.24
CA TYR A 127 -14.09 -0.23 -8.01
C TYR A 127 -13.45 0.56 -9.16
N SER A 128 -14.21 1.45 -9.79
CA SER A 128 -13.71 2.32 -10.85
C SER A 128 -12.87 3.47 -10.28
N ASP A 129 -11.72 3.74 -10.90
CA ASP A 129 -10.82 4.86 -10.60
C ASP A 129 -11.11 6.12 -11.43
N ASP A 130 -12.30 6.19 -12.06
CA ASP A 130 -12.77 7.39 -12.73
C ASP A 130 -12.98 8.53 -11.73
N GLU A 131 -12.24 9.63 -11.90
CA GLU A 131 -12.28 10.80 -11.02
C GLU A 131 -13.69 11.44 -10.96
N ALA A 132 -14.52 11.28 -11.99
CA ALA A 132 -15.90 11.77 -11.98
C ALA A 132 -16.77 11.08 -10.94
N THR A 133 -16.38 9.90 -10.48
CA THR A 133 -17.14 9.09 -9.50
C THR A 133 -16.73 9.33 -8.05
N LEU A 134 -15.64 10.05 -7.80
CA LEU A 134 -15.06 10.23 -6.45
C LEU A 134 -16.08 10.71 -5.40
N ASP A 135 -17.01 11.60 -5.76
CA ASP A 135 -18.01 12.13 -4.83
C ASP A 135 -19.04 11.08 -4.35
N ARG A 136 -19.15 9.96 -5.07
CA ARG A 136 -20.10 8.88 -4.76
C ARG A 136 -19.53 7.87 -3.77
N LEU A 137 -18.22 7.81 -3.62
CA LEU A 137 -17.55 6.83 -2.76
C LEU A 137 -17.87 7.09 -1.29
N ARG A 138 -18.02 6.02 -0.52
CA ARG A 138 -18.40 6.05 0.91
C ARG A 138 -17.46 5.17 1.73
N PRO A 139 -16.30 5.71 2.15
CA PRO A 139 -15.36 4.99 3.00
C PRO A 139 -16.00 4.55 4.31
N MET A 140 -15.67 3.35 4.77
CA MET A 140 -16.19 2.77 6.02
C MET A 140 -15.29 3.03 7.23
N SER A 141 -14.12 3.64 7.05
CA SER A 141 -13.17 3.96 8.13
C SER A 141 -12.64 5.38 8.01
N ILE A 142 -12.18 5.94 9.12
CA ILE A 142 -11.54 7.27 9.13
C ILE A 142 -10.28 7.27 8.26
N TYR A 143 -9.55 6.15 8.20
CA TYR A 143 -8.43 6.00 7.29
C TYR A 143 -8.87 6.15 5.82
N GLY A 144 -9.87 5.37 5.38
CA GLY A 144 -10.42 5.47 4.03
C GLY A 144 -10.94 6.88 3.72
N TYR A 145 -11.61 7.51 4.68
CA TYR A 145 -12.08 8.90 4.57
C TYR A 145 -10.93 9.89 4.40
N SER A 146 -9.84 9.74 5.16
CA SER A 146 -8.66 10.61 5.02
C SER A 146 -8.04 10.54 3.62
N LYS A 147 -8.00 9.35 3.00
CA LYS A 147 -7.53 9.15 1.62
C LYS A 147 -8.50 9.75 0.60
N GLN A 148 -9.81 9.55 0.81
CA GLN A 148 -10.86 10.14 -0.03
C GLN A 148 -10.80 11.68 -0.04
N LEU A 149 -10.58 12.30 1.11
CA LEU A 149 -10.44 13.76 1.20
C LEU A 149 -9.24 14.29 0.40
N VAL A 150 -8.14 13.53 0.36
CA VAL A 150 -6.98 13.89 -0.47
C VAL A 150 -7.34 13.80 -1.95
N ASP A 151 -7.93 12.68 -2.39
CA ASP A 151 -8.31 12.47 -3.79
C ASP A 151 -9.26 13.58 -4.28
N LEU A 152 -10.30 13.89 -3.51
CA LEU A 152 -11.26 14.96 -3.81
C LEU A 152 -10.60 16.34 -3.86
N TRP A 153 -9.66 16.61 -2.93
CA TRP A 153 -8.95 17.87 -2.88
C TRP A 153 -8.00 18.00 -4.07
N MET A 154 -7.24 16.96 -4.44
CA MET A 154 -6.35 16.94 -5.59
C MET A 154 -7.10 17.23 -6.89
N ARG A 155 -8.29 16.63 -7.07
CA ARG A 155 -9.17 16.90 -8.20
C ARG A 155 -9.63 18.37 -8.21
N ARG A 156 -10.12 18.89 -7.08
CA ARG A 156 -10.63 20.26 -6.95
C ARG A 156 -9.58 21.33 -7.26
N GLU A 157 -8.33 21.09 -6.84
CA GLU A 157 -7.22 22.01 -7.10
C GLU A 157 -6.65 21.88 -8.53
N GLY A 158 -7.14 20.95 -9.36
CA GLY A 158 -6.59 20.67 -10.69
C GLY A 158 -5.20 20.02 -10.68
N PHE A 159 -4.79 19.44 -9.55
CA PHE A 159 -3.45 18.86 -9.41
C PHE A 159 -3.33 17.48 -10.05
N LEU A 160 -4.46 16.83 -10.34
CA LEU A 160 -4.47 15.52 -10.99
C LEU A 160 -3.93 15.53 -12.41
N ASP A 161 -3.87 16.67 -13.07
CA ASP A 161 -3.25 16.78 -14.40
C ASP A 161 -1.73 16.52 -14.38
N ARG A 162 -1.11 16.64 -13.20
CA ARG A 162 0.35 16.57 -13.02
C ARG A 162 0.80 15.59 -11.96
N ALA A 163 -0.10 15.19 -11.06
CA ALA A 163 0.17 14.21 -10.00
C ALA A 163 -0.41 12.85 -10.36
N VAL A 164 0.22 11.78 -9.86
CA VAL A 164 -0.29 10.41 -9.96
C VAL A 164 -0.66 9.88 -8.59
N GLY A 165 -1.94 9.56 -8.40
CA GLY A 165 -2.43 8.90 -7.20
C GLY A 165 -2.68 7.42 -7.46
N PHE A 166 -2.21 6.55 -6.56
CA PHE A 166 -2.50 5.13 -6.64
C PHE A 166 -3.45 4.67 -5.54
N LYS A 167 -4.59 4.11 -5.89
CA LYS A 167 -5.48 3.40 -4.97
C LYS A 167 -4.95 1.97 -4.78
N PHE A 168 -4.09 1.79 -3.78
CA PHE A 168 -3.55 0.48 -3.44
C PHE A 168 -4.64 -0.46 -2.96
N PHE A 169 -4.68 -1.67 -3.53
CA PHE A 169 -5.46 -2.78 -3.03
C PHE A 169 -4.69 -3.52 -1.92
N ASN A 170 -4.92 -4.80 -1.70
CA ASN A 170 -4.39 -5.53 -0.56
C ASN A 170 -2.92 -5.94 -0.74
N VAL A 171 -1.99 -5.03 -0.45
CA VAL A 171 -0.55 -5.28 -0.61
C VAL A 171 -0.04 -6.23 0.48
N PHE A 172 0.77 -7.22 0.08
CA PHE A 172 1.49 -8.13 0.96
C PHE A 172 2.93 -8.35 0.49
N GLY A 173 3.79 -8.82 1.40
CA GLY A 173 5.15 -9.24 1.04
C GLY A 173 6.25 -8.70 1.94
N VAL A 174 7.47 -8.75 1.43
CA VAL A 174 8.70 -8.44 2.15
C VAL A 174 8.69 -7.02 2.72
N ASN A 175 9.29 -6.82 3.88
CA ASN A 175 9.40 -5.57 4.62
C ASN A 175 8.11 -5.15 5.40
N GLU A 176 7.07 -5.99 5.48
CA GLU A 176 5.88 -5.66 6.28
C GLU A 176 5.99 -6.02 7.78
N TYR A 177 7.09 -6.57 8.23
CA TYR A 177 7.28 -7.22 9.55
C TYR A 177 6.96 -6.32 10.75
N HIS A 178 7.24 -5.02 10.63
CA HIS A 178 7.04 -4.01 11.68
C HIS A 178 5.57 -3.57 11.86
N LYS A 179 4.62 -4.05 11.02
CA LYS A 179 3.25 -3.51 10.99
C LYS A 179 2.31 -4.01 12.09
N GLY A 180 2.79 -4.81 13.05
CA GLY A 180 1.94 -5.34 14.13
C GLY A 180 0.70 -6.06 13.58
N GLU A 181 -0.49 -5.70 14.05
CA GLU A 181 -1.76 -6.31 13.60
C GLU A 181 -2.12 -6.00 12.15
N MET A 182 -1.54 -4.97 11.56
CA MET A 182 -1.76 -4.61 10.16
C MET A 182 -0.91 -5.40 9.15
N ARG A 183 -0.19 -6.44 9.61
CA ARG A 183 0.50 -7.40 8.74
C ARG A 183 -0.49 -8.18 7.89
N SER A 184 -0.05 -8.61 6.71
CA SER A 184 -0.90 -9.39 5.80
C SER A 184 -1.30 -10.75 6.38
N MET A 185 -2.35 -11.36 5.84
CA MET A 185 -2.71 -12.74 6.15
C MET A 185 -1.61 -13.73 5.74
N ALA A 186 -0.83 -13.43 4.70
CA ALA A 186 0.30 -14.26 4.29
C ALA A 186 1.34 -14.40 5.42
N LEU A 187 1.74 -13.26 6.01
CA LEU A 187 2.70 -13.26 7.13
C LEU A 187 2.11 -13.91 8.39
N LYS A 188 0.87 -13.57 8.74
CA LYS A 188 0.18 -14.17 9.90
C LYS A 188 0.02 -15.69 9.76
N ALA A 189 -0.30 -16.17 8.56
CA ALA A 189 -0.38 -17.60 8.30
C ALA A 189 0.98 -18.28 8.43
N TRP A 190 2.03 -17.69 7.85
CA TRP A 190 3.40 -18.19 7.99
C TRP A 190 3.83 -18.30 9.45
N GLU A 191 3.60 -17.26 10.27
CA GLU A 191 3.94 -17.27 11.69
C GLU A 191 3.27 -18.44 12.43
N ARG A 192 1.97 -18.66 12.21
CA ARG A 192 1.23 -19.79 12.77
C ARG A 192 1.80 -21.13 12.34
N ILE A 193 2.07 -21.30 11.04
CA ILE A 193 2.64 -22.52 10.48
C ILE A 193 4.04 -22.80 11.07
N HIS A 194 4.86 -21.75 11.20
CA HIS A 194 6.20 -21.84 11.77
C HIS A 194 6.20 -22.24 13.25
N GLU A 195 5.20 -21.75 14.00
CA GLU A 195 4.96 -22.09 15.40
C GLU A 195 4.19 -23.41 15.59
N HIS A 196 3.96 -24.19 14.53
CA HIS A 196 3.17 -25.43 14.55
C HIS A 196 1.73 -25.24 15.05
N GLN A 197 1.14 -24.07 14.78
CA GLN A 197 -0.23 -23.74 15.14
C GLN A 197 -1.15 -23.80 13.93
N ARG A 198 -2.44 -24.03 14.16
CA ARG A 198 -3.48 -23.94 13.13
C ARG A 198 -3.67 -22.49 12.68
N VAL A 199 -3.85 -22.29 11.37
CA VAL A 199 -4.16 -20.98 10.83
C VAL A 199 -5.64 -20.67 11.02
N LYS A 200 -5.97 -19.52 11.62
CA LYS A 200 -7.35 -19.12 11.84
C LYS A 200 -7.89 -18.33 10.66
N LEU A 201 -9.03 -18.79 10.13
CA LEU A 201 -9.83 -18.08 9.14
C LEU A 201 -11.26 -17.92 9.65
N PHE A 202 -11.96 -16.90 9.16
CA PHE A 202 -13.37 -16.72 9.51
C PHE A 202 -14.23 -17.74 8.80
N ALA A 203 -15.10 -18.41 9.58
CA ALA A 203 -16.23 -19.15 9.04
C ALA A 203 -17.24 -18.16 8.44
N SER A 204 -17.86 -18.57 7.34
CA SER A 204 -18.89 -17.76 6.70
C SER A 204 -20.13 -17.66 7.59
N HIS A 205 -20.66 -16.46 7.73
CA HIS A 205 -21.95 -16.22 8.37
C HIS A 205 -23.02 -15.79 7.35
N ARG A 206 -22.66 -15.81 6.06
CA ARG A 206 -23.54 -15.40 4.95
C ARG A 206 -24.12 -16.64 4.26
N GLN A 207 -25.44 -16.67 4.12
CA GLN A 207 -26.12 -17.75 3.43
C GLN A 207 -25.63 -17.87 1.98
N GLY A 208 -25.27 -19.08 1.55
CA GLY A 208 -24.79 -19.36 0.20
C GLY A 208 -23.31 -19.06 -0.06
N HIS A 209 -22.53 -18.73 0.99
CA HIS A 209 -21.09 -18.55 0.90
C HIS A 209 -20.37 -19.62 1.73
N ALA A 210 -19.33 -20.21 1.16
CA ALA A 210 -18.49 -21.16 1.88
C ALA A 210 -17.51 -20.45 2.84
N ASP A 211 -16.95 -21.20 3.78
CA ASP A 211 -15.91 -20.71 4.68
C ASP A 211 -14.68 -20.29 3.90
N GLY A 212 -14.19 -19.07 4.17
CA GLY A 212 -13.00 -18.51 3.52
C GLY A 212 -13.21 -17.96 2.11
N ASP A 213 -14.47 -17.84 1.65
CA ASP A 213 -14.83 -17.31 0.32
C ASP A 213 -14.64 -15.77 0.20
N GLU A 214 -14.37 -15.08 1.30
CA GLU A 214 -14.09 -13.65 1.22
C GLU A 214 -12.87 -13.40 0.35
N THR A 215 -13.07 -12.58 -0.71
CA THR A 215 -12.05 -12.35 -1.73
C THR A 215 -11.44 -10.97 -1.65
N ARG A 216 -10.16 -10.91 -1.97
CA ARG A 216 -9.40 -9.66 -2.08
C ARG A 216 -8.57 -9.68 -3.35
N ASP A 217 -8.36 -8.50 -3.88
CA ASP A 217 -7.31 -8.28 -4.86
C ASP A 217 -5.98 -8.18 -4.10
N PHE A 218 -5.28 -9.32 -4.01
CA PHE A 218 -4.00 -9.42 -3.34
C PHE A 218 -2.88 -9.00 -4.28
N LEU A 219 -2.12 -7.99 -3.86
CA LEU A 219 -1.10 -7.35 -4.64
C LEU A 219 0.29 -7.60 -4.03
N TYR A 220 1.17 -8.25 -4.78
CA TYR A 220 2.55 -8.46 -4.32
C TYR A 220 3.34 -7.14 -4.32
N VAL A 221 4.05 -6.85 -3.24
CA VAL A 221 4.75 -5.58 -3.05
C VAL A 221 5.76 -5.28 -4.16
N LYS A 222 6.48 -6.27 -4.67
CA LYS A 222 7.46 -6.08 -5.75
C LYS A 222 6.79 -5.63 -7.06
N ASP A 223 5.60 -6.14 -7.37
CA ASP A 223 4.84 -5.69 -8.54
C ASP A 223 4.28 -4.28 -8.32
N ALA A 224 3.72 -4.02 -7.13
CA ALA A 224 3.20 -2.70 -6.79
C ALA A 224 4.24 -1.60 -6.99
N VAL A 225 5.45 -1.79 -6.46
CA VAL A 225 6.48 -0.74 -6.53
C VAL A 225 7.07 -0.58 -7.92
N ARG A 226 7.05 -1.62 -8.75
CA ARG A 226 7.44 -1.53 -10.17
C ARG A 226 6.52 -0.56 -10.92
N THR A 227 5.21 -0.64 -10.69
CA THR A 227 4.22 0.27 -11.27
C THR A 227 4.36 1.69 -10.70
N VAL A 228 4.57 1.82 -9.37
CA VAL A 228 4.79 3.13 -8.73
C VAL A 228 6.00 3.85 -9.31
N VAL A 229 7.13 3.15 -9.45
CA VAL A 229 8.37 3.74 -9.99
C VAL A 229 8.24 4.05 -11.49
N GLN A 230 7.47 3.26 -12.25
CA GLN A 230 7.18 3.57 -13.65
C GLN A 230 6.44 4.92 -13.80
N ALA A 231 5.62 5.30 -12.84
CA ALA A 231 4.92 6.58 -12.87
C ALA A 231 5.84 7.81 -12.75
N LEU A 232 7.14 7.63 -12.54
CA LEU A 232 8.15 8.69 -12.67
C LEU A 232 8.34 9.12 -14.14
N ASP A 233 8.01 8.25 -15.09
CA ASP A 233 8.05 8.60 -16.51
C ASP A 233 7.02 9.69 -16.80
N PRO A 234 7.46 10.85 -17.35
CA PRO A 234 6.55 11.94 -17.70
C PRO A 234 5.54 11.56 -18.80
N ALA A 235 5.76 10.49 -19.54
CA ALA A 235 4.80 9.97 -20.52
C ALA A 235 3.54 9.37 -19.85
N ILE A 236 3.61 8.98 -18.57
CA ILE A 236 2.43 8.55 -17.82
C ILE A 236 1.65 9.79 -17.41
N PRO A 237 0.40 9.96 -17.89
CA PRO A 237 -0.40 11.13 -17.56
C PRO A 237 -0.75 11.17 -16.07
N GLY A 238 -0.98 12.38 -15.56
CA GLY A 238 -1.53 12.56 -14.23
C GLY A 238 -2.93 11.94 -14.11
N GLY A 239 -3.35 11.67 -12.88
CA GLY A 239 -4.64 11.05 -12.58
C GLY A 239 -4.59 10.16 -11.37
N ILE A 240 -5.75 9.58 -11.03
CA ILE A 240 -5.86 8.55 -10.01
C ILE A 240 -5.99 7.20 -10.70
N TYR A 241 -5.20 6.22 -10.31
CA TYR A 241 -5.18 4.88 -10.87
C TYR A 241 -5.36 3.84 -9.79
N ASN A 242 -6.14 2.81 -10.07
CA ASN A 242 -6.12 1.60 -9.26
C ASN A 242 -4.76 0.91 -9.36
N LEU A 243 -4.35 0.30 -8.25
CA LEU A 243 -3.16 -0.52 -8.19
C LEU A 243 -3.49 -1.84 -7.48
N GLY A 244 -3.87 -2.80 -8.26
CA GLY A 244 -4.24 -4.18 -7.93
C GLY A 244 -3.85 -5.11 -9.06
N THR A 245 -4.32 -6.34 -9.02
CA THR A 245 -4.11 -7.34 -10.06
C THR A 245 -5.29 -7.46 -11.02
N GLY A 246 -6.48 -7.01 -10.60
CA GLY A 246 -7.75 -7.30 -11.27
C GLY A 246 -8.18 -8.76 -11.17
N GLN A 247 -7.51 -9.57 -10.34
CA GLN A 247 -7.76 -11.01 -10.14
C GLN A 247 -7.97 -11.31 -8.66
N PRO A 248 -9.19 -11.15 -8.15
CA PRO A 248 -9.48 -11.37 -6.74
C PRO A 248 -9.30 -12.85 -6.37
N ARG A 249 -8.72 -13.11 -5.21
CA ARG A 249 -8.49 -14.44 -4.66
C ARG A 249 -9.01 -14.51 -3.23
N SER A 250 -9.41 -15.70 -2.80
CA SER A 250 -9.92 -15.89 -1.44
C SER A 250 -8.80 -15.89 -0.39
N PHE A 251 -9.16 -15.59 0.87
CA PHE A 251 -8.22 -15.78 1.97
C PHE A 251 -7.81 -17.25 2.11
N LEU A 252 -8.71 -18.18 1.77
CA LEU A 252 -8.40 -19.61 1.73
C LEU A 252 -7.32 -19.93 0.70
N ASP A 253 -7.39 -19.33 -0.51
CA ASP A 253 -6.35 -19.51 -1.54
C ASP A 253 -4.99 -19.02 -1.04
N MET A 254 -4.96 -17.82 -0.42
CA MET A 254 -3.72 -17.27 0.13
C MET A 254 -3.12 -18.20 1.19
N VAL A 255 -3.92 -18.67 2.15
CA VAL A 255 -3.46 -19.56 3.22
C VAL A 255 -2.97 -20.90 2.67
N LYS A 256 -3.69 -21.50 1.72
CA LYS A 256 -3.25 -22.73 1.04
C LYS A 256 -1.92 -22.53 0.32
N ALA A 257 -1.73 -21.38 -0.35
CA ALA A 257 -0.45 -21.06 -1.00
C ALA A 257 0.69 -20.97 0.01
N VAL A 258 0.47 -20.39 1.21
CA VAL A 258 1.47 -20.32 2.27
C VAL A 258 1.82 -21.72 2.80
N PHE A 259 0.82 -22.58 3.05
CA PHE A 259 1.06 -23.99 3.44
C PHE A 259 1.89 -24.72 2.38
N SER A 260 1.51 -24.61 1.12
CA SER A 260 2.23 -25.23 0.01
C SER A 260 3.68 -24.73 -0.08
N ALA A 261 3.92 -23.42 0.05
CA ALA A 261 5.27 -22.85 0.02
C ALA A 261 6.11 -23.29 1.23
N ALA A 262 5.47 -23.56 2.38
CA ALA A 262 6.09 -24.09 3.60
C ALA A 262 6.31 -25.62 3.56
N GLY A 263 5.85 -26.33 2.54
CA GLY A 263 5.92 -27.80 2.45
C GLY A 263 5.04 -28.50 3.48
N ARG A 264 3.88 -27.92 3.82
CA ARG A 264 2.93 -28.43 4.83
C ARG A 264 1.56 -28.63 4.23
N GLU A 265 0.82 -29.61 4.77
CA GLU A 265 -0.61 -29.77 4.49
C GLU A 265 -1.43 -28.69 5.21
N PRO A 266 -2.51 -28.17 4.58
CA PRO A 266 -3.38 -27.18 5.20
C PRO A 266 -4.00 -27.66 6.51
N ASP A 267 -3.83 -26.90 7.59
CA ASP A 267 -4.46 -27.12 8.90
C ASP A 267 -5.10 -25.79 9.34
N ILE A 268 -6.40 -25.69 9.13
CA ILE A 268 -7.19 -24.46 9.29
C ILE A 268 -8.18 -24.61 10.44
N ASP A 269 -8.25 -23.57 11.27
CA ASP A 269 -9.20 -23.43 12.36
C ASP A 269 -10.24 -22.38 11.97
N TRP A 270 -11.48 -22.80 11.73
CA TRP A 270 -12.58 -21.95 11.35
C TRP A 270 -13.18 -21.26 12.58
N VAL A 271 -13.08 -19.95 12.67
CA VAL A 271 -13.55 -19.17 13.80
C VAL A 271 -14.70 -18.25 13.40
N ALA A 272 -15.66 -18.02 14.29
CA ALA A 272 -16.75 -17.10 14.04
C ALA A 272 -16.22 -15.66 13.87
N MET A 273 -16.71 -14.94 12.85
CA MET A 273 -16.39 -13.51 12.70
C MET A 273 -17.12 -12.72 13.81
N PRO A 274 -16.40 -11.89 14.59
CA PRO A 274 -17.01 -11.01 15.59
C PRO A 274 -18.09 -10.12 14.97
N GLU A 275 -19.21 -9.94 15.66
CA GLU A 275 -20.37 -9.20 15.14
C GLU A 275 -20.03 -7.74 14.82
N GLU A 276 -19.21 -7.11 15.64
CA GLU A 276 -18.76 -5.73 15.48
C GLU A 276 -17.91 -5.50 14.23
N LEU A 277 -17.30 -6.56 13.67
CA LEU A 277 -16.53 -6.48 12.43
C LEU A 277 -17.40 -6.60 11.19
N ARG A 278 -18.56 -7.28 11.27
CA ARG A 278 -19.39 -7.61 10.09
C ARG A 278 -19.86 -6.38 9.32
N GLY A 279 -20.21 -5.29 10.03
CA GLY A 279 -20.70 -4.04 9.43
C GLY A 279 -19.61 -3.18 8.77
N GLN A 280 -18.32 -3.49 9.01
CA GLN A 280 -17.17 -2.75 8.48
C GLN A 280 -16.28 -3.63 7.60
N TYR A 281 -16.70 -4.86 7.32
CA TYR A 281 -15.90 -5.84 6.61
C TYR A 281 -16.21 -5.80 5.11
N GLN A 282 -15.18 -5.62 4.31
CA GLN A 282 -15.28 -5.76 2.85
C GLN A 282 -15.25 -7.25 2.50
N TYR A 283 -16.30 -7.78 1.88
CA TYR A 283 -16.36 -9.19 1.49
C TYR A 283 -15.71 -9.48 0.14
N TYR A 284 -15.61 -8.47 -0.68
CA TYR A 284 -15.07 -8.56 -2.03
C TYR A 284 -14.31 -7.28 -2.38
N THR A 285 -13.14 -7.40 -3.02
CA THR A 285 -12.46 -6.28 -3.68
C THR A 285 -11.79 -6.79 -4.96
N CYS A 286 -11.91 -6.02 -6.03
CA CYS A 286 -11.26 -6.29 -7.32
C CYS A 286 -10.96 -4.96 -8.00
N ALA A 287 -9.70 -4.71 -8.34
CA ALA A 287 -9.30 -3.51 -9.04
C ALA A 287 -9.80 -3.54 -10.49
N ASP A 288 -10.43 -2.46 -10.93
CA ASP A 288 -10.58 -2.19 -12.36
C ASP A 288 -9.24 -1.58 -12.84
N MET A 289 -8.51 -2.33 -13.67
CA MET A 289 -7.18 -1.95 -14.14
C MET A 289 -7.18 -1.36 -15.56
N ASP A 290 -8.33 -1.18 -16.17
CA ASP A 290 -8.44 -0.73 -17.56
C ASP A 290 -7.82 0.63 -17.81
N LYS A 291 -8.00 1.58 -16.88
CA LYS A 291 -7.43 2.93 -16.97
C LYS A 291 -5.90 2.89 -16.92
N ALA A 292 -5.33 2.13 -15.99
CA ALA A 292 -3.89 1.95 -15.86
C ALA A 292 -3.30 1.29 -17.13
N ALA A 293 -3.95 0.27 -17.67
CA ALA A 293 -3.54 -0.40 -18.90
C ALA A 293 -3.54 0.53 -20.11
N LYS A 294 -4.58 1.36 -20.26
CA LYS A 294 -4.71 2.32 -21.39
C LYS A 294 -3.59 3.35 -21.46
N VAL A 295 -2.99 3.70 -20.31
CA VAL A 295 -1.88 4.67 -20.26
C VAL A 295 -0.50 3.97 -20.24
N GLY A 296 -0.46 2.64 -20.37
CA GLY A 296 0.78 1.87 -20.43
C GLY A 296 1.45 1.62 -19.09
N LEU A 297 0.74 1.80 -17.97
CA LEU A 297 1.24 1.38 -16.65
C LEU A 297 1.34 -0.14 -16.60
N ALA A 298 2.42 -0.64 -16.00
CA ALA A 298 2.61 -2.07 -15.79
C ALA A 298 1.53 -2.62 -14.87
N ILE A 299 0.77 -3.59 -15.37
CA ILE A 299 -0.25 -4.27 -14.57
C ILE A 299 0.44 -5.37 -13.74
N PRO A 300 0.25 -5.38 -12.42
CA PRO A 300 0.74 -6.46 -11.56
C PRO A 300 0.19 -7.80 -12.03
N SER A 301 1.07 -8.76 -12.29
CA SER A 301 0.71 -10.03 -12.93
C SER A 301 1.35 -11.26 -12.31
N THR A 302 2.14 -11.13 -11.26
CA THR A 302 2.71 -12.27 -10.57
C THR A 302 1.58 -13.10 -9.92
N PRO A 303 1.41 -14.39 -10.30
CA PRO A 303 0.39 -15.24 -9.69
C PRO A 303 0.55 -15.32 -8.18
N LEU A 304 -0.58 -15.44 -7.45
CA LEU A 304 -0.57 -15.45 -5.98
C LEU A 304 0.37 -16.53 -5.42
N GLU A 305 0.32 -17.73 -5.98
CA GLU A 305 1.13 -18.88 -5.53
C GLU A 305 2.64 -18.62 -5.74
N GLU A 306 3.00 -17.96 -6.83
CA GLU A 306 4.38 -17.59 -7.15
C GLU A 306 4.88 -16.48 -6.22
N ALA A 307 4.08 -15.44 -6.02
CA ALA A 307 4.38 -14.34 -5.10
C ALA A 307 4.54 -14.84 -3.64
N ILE A 308 3.65 -15.73 -3.20
CA ILE A 308 3.74 -16.36 -1.87
C ILE A 308 4.98 -17.25 -1.77
N ARG A 309 5.31 -18.02 -2.80
CA ARG A 309 6.52 -18.85 -2.81
C ARG A 309 7.78 -17.99 -2.69
N ASP A 310 7.88 -16.92 -3.47
CA ASP A 310 9.01 -15.98 -3.37
C ASP A 310 9.08 -15.36 -1.96
N TYR A 311 7.95 -14.94 -1.40
CA TYR A 311 7.92 -14.36 -0.06
C TYR A 311 8.32 -15.35 1.03
N VAL A 312 7.70 -16.54 1.04
CA VAL A 312 7.94 -17.55 2.08
C VAL A 312 9.33 -18.13 1.98
N GLN A 313 9.69 -18.68 0.82
CA GLN A 313 10.98 -19.39 0.64
C GLN A 313 12.16 -18.43 0.51
N GLY A 314 11.98 -17.30 -0.16
CA GLY A 314 13.04 -16.33 -0.37
C GLY A 314 13.37 -15.47 0.84
N TYR A 315 12.39 -15.22 1.71
CA TYR A 315 12.56 -14.25 2.80
C TYR A 315 12.16 -14.76 4.18
N LEU A 316 10.98 -15.35 4.34
CA LEU A 316 10.50 -15.73 5.66
C LEU A 316 11.28 -16.93 6.22
N MET A 317 11.52 -17.97 5.40
CA MET A 317 12.36 -19.11 5.78
C MET A 317 13.83 -18.73 5.98
N ALA A 318 14.29 -17.68 5.36
CA ALA A 318 15.63 -17.10 5.55
C ALA A 318 15.71 -16.15 6.77
N GLY A 319 14.83 -16.30 7.76
CA GLY A 319 14.87 -15.53 9.00
C GLY A 319 14.28 -14.10 8.87
N ARG A 320 13.27 -13.89 8.00
CA ARG A 320 12.65 -12.60 7.69
C ARG A 320 13.64 -11.62 7.06
N ALA A 321 14.38 -12.07 6.07
CA ALA A 321 15.28 -11.21 5.30
C ALA A 321 14.53 -10.01 4.68
N HIS A 322 15.21 -8.88 4.58
CA HIS A 322 14.69 -7.65 3.99
C HIS A 322 15.15 -7.49 2.54
N LEU A 323 14.44 -6.66 1.77
CA LEU A 323 14.85 -6.28 0.42
C LEU A 323 16.21 -5.59 0.44
N GLY A 324 17.07 -5.91 -0.55
CA GLY A 324 18.41 -5.35 -0.71
C GLY A 324 18.98 -5.61 -2.09
#